data_528fe06be259579949962d15022cd6c4
#
_entry.id   528fe06be259579949962d15022cd6c4
#
_cell.length_a   1.000
_cell.length_b   1.000
_cell.length_c   1.000
_cell.angle_alpha   90.00
_cell.angle_beta   90.00
_cell.angle_gamma   90.00
#
_symmetry.space_group_name_H-M   'P 1'
#
loop_
_entity.id
_entity.type
_entity.pdbx_description
1 polymer ?
#
loop_
_entity_poly.entity_id
_entity_poly.type
_entity_poly.pdbx_seq_one_letter_code
_entity_poly.pdbx_strand_id
1 'polypeptide(L)'
;NVEYTLIEDSSRPTTFKIRYLVENQKMFRVSRLKEHGLPKQVEEKIIKELKESAQKVKAILISDFVYGVITPRILETITKLSSKHSLLVFGDLQCSSQVGNVSKFNNFDLICPTERESRIALATQDEGIEWVANTLMEKTNSRNLVMKLGREGFIAYESETDGFINRQHFPAL
;
A
#
# COMPACT_ATOMS: atom_id res chain seq x y z
N ASN A 1 -22.31 -11.19 0.20
CA ASN A 1 -21.86 -11.27 1.60
C ASN A 1 -20.33 -11.19 1.62
N VAL A 2 -19.78 -10.40 2.56
CA VAL A 2 -18.35 -10.29 2.82
C VAL A 2 -18.10 -10.89 4.20
N GLU A 3 -17.22 -11.88 4.29
CA GLU A 3 -16.71 -12.37 5.57
C GLU A 3 -15.68 -11.37 6.10
N TYR A 4 -15.72 -11.09 7.40
CA TYR A 4 -14.79 -10.16 8.00
C TYR A 4 -14.37 -10.61 9.40
N THR A 5 -13.14 -10.27 9.79
CA THR A 5 -12.62 -10.41 11.14
C THR A 5 -12.19 -9.03 11.66
N LEU A 6 -12.71 -8.64 12.81
CA LEU A 6 -12.32 -7.40 13.49
C LEU A 6 -11.36 -7.72 14.62
N ILE A 7 -10.19 -7.06 14.62
CA ILE A 7 -9.19 -7.18 15.66
C ILE A 7 -9.12 -5.86 16.40
N GLU A 8 -9.54 -5.87 17.66
CA GLU A 8 -9.54 -4.68 18.51
C GLU A 8 -8.15 -4.41 19.07
N ASP A 9 -7.74 -3.13 19.02
CA ASP A 9 -6.55 -2.60 19.67
C ASP A 9 -6.96 -1.47 20.63
N SER A 10 -7.07 -1.78 21.92
CA SER A 10 -7.44 -0.82 22.96
C SER A 10 -6.39 0.27 23.23
N SER A 11 -5.17 0.13 22.68
CA SER A 11 -4.10 1.12 22.84
C SER A 11 -4.30 2.39 22.01
N ARG A 12 -5.20 2.34 21.00
CA ARG A 12 -5.50 3.44 20.08
C ARG A 12 -7.01 3.61 19.84
N PRO A 13 -7.48 4.84 19.62
CA PRO A 13 -8.85 5.05 19.16
C PRO A 13 -8.99 4.65 17.68
N THR A 14 -10.20 4.31 17.27
CA THR A 14 -10.52 4.25 15.84
C THR A 14 -10.18 5.59 15.19
N THR A 15 -9.48 5.54 14.06
CA THR A 15 -9.10 6.77 13.34
C THR A 15 -10.33 7.52 12.87
N PHE A 16 -10.41 8.79 13.25
CA PHE A 16 -11.51 9.68 12.87
C PHE A 16 -10.95 10.86 12.08
N LYS A 17 -11.55 11.14 10.93
CA LYS A 17 -11.12 12.20 10.01
C LYS A 17 -12.30 13.06 9.60
N ILE A 18 -12.25 14.36 9.92
CA ILE A 18 -13.22 15.36 9.48
C ILE A 18 -12.62 16.14 8.33
N ARG A 19 -13.34 16.26 7.23
CA ARG A 19 -12.98 17.12 6.10
C ARG A 19 -13.94 18.29 6.06
N TYR A 20 -13.41 19.49 6.17
CA TYR A 20 -14.17 20.72 6.02
C TYR A 20 -14.12 21.13 4.55
N LEU A 21 -15.30 21.23 3.97
CA LEU A 21 -15.52 21.61 2.57
C LEU A 21 -16.30 22.91 2.54
N VAL A 22 -15.91 23.81 1.63
CA VAL A 22 -16.72 24.99 1.26
C VAL A 22 -17.03 24.81 -0.22
N GLU A 23 -18.33 24.71 -0.52
CA GLU A 23 -18.78 24.25 -1.83
C GLU A 23 -18.11 22.90 -2.18
N ASN A 24 -17.31 22.83 -3.25
CA ASN A 24 -16.57 21.64 -3.65
C ASN A 24 -15.08 21.73 -3.32
N GLN A 25 -14.63 22.78 -2.60
CA GLN A 25 -13.22 22.95 -2.24
C GLN A 25 -12.95 22.41 -0.84
N LYS A 26 -11.93 21.55 -0.75
CA LYS A 26 -11.45 21.04 0.52
C LYS A 26 -10.58 22.10 1.20
N MET A 27 -11.07 22.68 2.29
CA MET A 27 -10.37 23.70 3.06
C MET A 27 -9.28 23.09 3.94
N PHE A 28 -9.69 22.25 4.87
CA PHE A 28 -8.74 21.55 5.76
C PHE A 28 -9.33 20.25 6.27
N ARG A 29 -8.45 19.46 6.90
CA ARG A 29 -8.81 18.19 7.52
C ARG A 29 -8.31 18.15 8.96
N VAL A 30 -9.18 17.75 9.87
CA VAL A 30 -8.83 17.41 11.26
C VAL A 30 -8.82 15.89 11.40
N SER A 31 -7.73 15.34 11.94
CA SER A 31 -7.60 13.91 12.15
C SER A 31 -7.35 13.61 13.62
N ARG A 32 -8.13 12.68 14.20
CA ARG A 32 -7.89 12.11 15.52
C ARG A 32 -7.40 10.68 15.33
N LEU A 33 -6.13 10.45 15.63
CA LEU A 33 -5.48 9.17 15.46
C LEU A 33 -4.29 9.04 16.40
N LYS A 34 -3.78 7.83 16.58
CA LYS A 34 -2.47 7.56 17.20
C LYS A 34 -1.61 6.76 16.23
N GLU A 35 -0.33 7.11 16.19
CA GLU A 35 0.67 6.58 15.28
C GLU A 35 1.75 5.87 16.08
N HIS A 36 1.53 4.61 16.38
CA HIS A 36 2.51 3.76 17.04
C HIS A 36 2.39 2.33 16.52
N GLY A 37 3.44 1.54 16.65
CA GLY A 37 3.42 0.13 16.30
C GLY A 37 2.34 -0.64 17.09
N LEU A 38 1.91 -1.77 16.56
CA LEU A 38 0.95 -2.64 17.24
C LEU A 38 1.54 -3.22 18.53
N PRO A 39 0.73 -3.35 19.59
CA PRO A 39 1.06 -4.23 20.70
C PRO A 39 1.31 -5.66 20.21
N LYS A 40 2.31 -6.33 20.75
CA LYS A 40 2.71 -7.67 20.33
C LYS A 40 1.54 -8.67 20.27
N GLN A 41 0.65 -8.60 21.26
CA GLN A 41 -0.53 -9.49 21.33
C GLN A 41 -1.52 -9.23 20.17
N VAL A 42 -1.69 -7.97 19.76
CA VAL A 42 -2.56 -7.61 18.63
C VAL A 42 -1.93 -8.06 17.32
N GLU A 43 -0.63 -7.83 17.15
CA GLU A 43 0.13 -8.30 15.99
C GLU A 43 0.04 -9.83 15.83
N GLU A 44 0.17 -10.58 16.92
CA GLU A 44 0.05 -12.05 16.91
C GLU A 44 -1.33 -12.53 16.50
N LYS A 45 -2.40 -11.82 16.91
CA LYS A 45 -3.77 -12.12 16.45
C LYS A 45 -3.91 -11.92 14.94
N ILE A 46 -3.37 -10.82 14.40
CA ILE A 46 -3.39 -10.56 12.95
C ILE A 46 -2.62 -11.65 12.20
N ILE A 47 -1.44 -12.02 12.67
CA ILE A 47 -0.62 -13.05 12.04
C ILE A 47 -1.33 -14.43 12.08
N LYS A 48 -2.01 -14.74 13.17
CA LYS A 48 -2.80 -15.98 13.27
C LYS A 48 -3.91 -15.99 12.21
N GLU A 49 -4.69 -14.92 12.13
CA GLU A 49 -5.78 -14.78 11.16
C GLU A 49 -5.28 -14.87 9.71
N LEU A 50 -4.17 -14.21 9.40
CA LEU A 50 -3.53 -14.30 8.08
C LEU A 50 -3.17 -15.75 7.71
N LYS A 51 -2.62 -16.54 8.66
CA LYS A 51 -2.27 -17.93 8.43
C LYS A 51 -3.48 -18.83 8.19
N GLU A 52 -4.58 -18.57 8.89
CA GLU A 52 -5.83 -19.34 8.75
C GLU A 52 -6.55 -18.99 7.45
N SER A 53 -6.54 -17.71 7.06
CA SER A 53 -7.22 -17.23 5.85
C SER A 53 -6.43 -17.51 4.57
N ALA A 54 -5.10 -17.54 4.62
CA ALA A 54 -4.24 -17.73 3.45
C ALA A 54 -4.54 -19.03 2.66
N GLN A 55 -5.04 -20.06 3.32
CA GLN A 55 -5.38 -21.32 2.66
C GLN A 55 -6.72 -21.26 1.88
N LYS A 56 -7.52 -20.23 2.10
CA LYS A 56 -8.88 -20.09 1.54
C LYS A 56 -8.97 -19.02 0.45
N VAL A 57 -7.90 -18.26 0.21
CA VAL A 57 -7.90 -17.13 -0.71
C VAL A 57 -6.88 -17.34 -1.84
N LYS A 58 -6.99 -16.56 -2.90
CA LYS A 58 -6.05 -16.55 -4.03
C LYS A 58 -5.14 -15.32 -4.04
N ALA A 59 -5.51 -14.30 -3.27
CA ALA A 59 -4.75 -13.06 -3.21
C ALA A 59 -4.88 -12.41 -1.84
N ILE A 60 -3.89 -11.59 -1.49
CA ILE A 60 -3.88 -10.71 -0.33
C ILE A 60 -3.74 -9.27 -0.82
N LEU A 61 -4.67 -8.40 -0.43
CA LEU A 61 -4.58 -6.96 -0.68
C LEU A 61 -4.31 -6.25 0.65
N ILE A 62 -3.25 -5.45 0.67
CA ILE A 62 -2.88 -4.63 1.82
C ILE A 62 -3.26 -3.19 1.53
N SER A 63 -4.12 -2.61 2.38
CA SER A 63 -4.41 -1.17 2.39
C SER A 63 -3.80 -0.56 3.64
N ASP A 64 -2.67 0.15 3.49
CA ASP A 64 -1.91 0.70 4.60
C ASP A 64 -2.02 2.22 4.68
N PHE A 65 -2.60 2.71 5.77
CA PHE A 65 -2.73 4.14 6.07
C PHE A 65 -1.52 4.73 6.83
N VAL A 66 -0.47 3.93 7.02
CA VAL A 66 0.78 4.35 7.69
C VAL A 66 0.59 4.73 9.17
N TYR A 67 -0.35 4.10 9.86
CA TYR A 67 -0.59 4.32 11.28
C TYR A 67 0.00 3.20 12.17
N GLY A 68 0.97 2.47 11.66
CA GLY A 68 1.71 1.46 12.42
C GLY A 68 1.03 0.09 12.52
N VAL A 69 -0.04 -0.15 11.73
CA VAL A 69 -0.72 -1.46 11.71
C VAL A 69 0.07 -2.49 10.90
N ILE A 70 0.56 -2.09 9.74
CA ILE A 70 1.34 -2.98 8.86
C ILE A 70 2.81 -2.97 9.30
N THR A 71 3.13 -3.88 10.21
CA THR A 71 4.47 -4.03 10.77
C THR A 71 5.40 -4.85 9.86
N PRO A 72 6.74 -4.75 10.02
CA PRO A 72 7.67 -5.60 9.28
C PRO A 72 7.39 -7.10 9.45
N ARG A 73 6.99 -7.54 10.64
CA ARG A 73 6.68 -8.95 10.94
C ARG A 73 5.42 -9.43 10.22
N ILE A 74 4.42 -8.55 10.07
CA ILE A 74 3.21 -8.84 9.26
C ILE A 74 3.61 -8.97 7.80
N LEU A 75 4.41 -8.05 7.24
CA LEU A 75 4.88 -8.11 5.85
C LEU A 75 5.70 -9.38 5.59
N GLU A 76 6.63 -9.72 6.46
CA GLU A 76 7.40 -10.97 6.35
C GLU A 76 6.49 -12.21 6.37
N THR A 77 5.45 -12.20 7.22
CA THR A 77 4.47 -13.28 7.28
C THR A 77 3.70 -13.40 5.97
N ILE A 78 3.25 -12.28 5.40
CA ILE A 78 2.55 -12.26 4.11
C ILE A 78 3.43 -12.81 3.00
N THR A 79 4.71 -12.38 2.91
CA THR A 79 5.66 -12.89 1.93
C THR A 79 5.86 -14.41 2.05
N LYS A 80 5.99 -14.93 3.27
CA LYS A 80 6.09 -16.37 3.50
C LYS A 80 4.84 -17.13 3.09
N LEU A 81 3.66 -16.57 3.38
CA LEU A 81 2.38 -17.18 3.01
C LEU A 81 2.13 -17.14 1.51
N SER A 82 2.48 -16.04 0.83
CA SER A 82 2.33 -15.92 -0.61
C SER A 82 3.18 -16.98 -1.34
N SER A 83 4.44 -17.13 -0.94
CA SER A 83 5.33 -18.16 -1.52
C SER A 83 4.82 -19.58 -1.24
N LYS A 84 4.32 -19.84 -0.01
CA LYS A 84 3.84 -21.17 0.39
C LYS A 84 2.57 -21.60 -0.32
N HIS A 85 1.65 -20.66 -0.56
CA HIS A 85 0.31 -20.93 -1.09
C HIS A 85 0.09 -20.39 -2.51
N SER A 86 1.15 -19.86 -3.15
CA SER A 86 1.09 -19.23 -4.49
C SER A 86 0.04 -18.12 -4.57
N LEU A 87 0.00 -17.24 -3.55
CA LEU A 87 -0.94 -16.13 -3.49
C LEU A 87 -0.38 -14.91 -4.20
N LEU A 88 -1.24 -14.19 -4.90
CA LEU A 88 -0.94 -12.84 -5.38
C LEU A 88 -0.95 -11.85 -4.21
N VAL A 89 -0.02 -10.90 -4.21
CA VAL A 89 0.05 -9.87 -3.16
C VAL A 89 0.01 -8.48 -3.77
N PHE A 90 -0.96 -7.69 -3.33
CA PHE A 90 -1.20 -6.33 -3.78
C PHE A 90 -1.04 -5.34 -2.63
N GLY A 91 -0.36 -4.21 -2.88
CA GLY A 91 -0.12 -3.19 -1.86
C GLY A 91 -0.57 -1.80 -2.29
N ASP A 92 -1.47 -1.21 -1.51
CA ASP A 92 -1.83 0.21 -1.59
C ASP A 92 -1.40 0.92 -0.32
N LEU A 93 -0.59 1.96 -0.47
CA LEU A 93 -0.10 2.78 0.63
C LEU A 93 -0.72 4.17 0.50
N GLN A 94 -1.31 4.65 1.58
CA GLN A 94 -1.96 5.97 1.60
C GLN A 94 -1.28 6.91 2.59
N CYS A 95 -0.38 7.74 2.10
CA CYS A 95 0.29 8.77 2.88
C CYS A 95 -0.59 10.01 2.99
N SER A 96 -1.44 10.08 4.00
CA SER A 96 -2.33 11.24 4.16
C SER A 96 -1.85 12.29 5.16
N SER A 97 -1.17 11.90 6.20
CA SER A 97 -0.59 12.76 7.24
C SER A 97 0.81 12.31 7.65
N GLN A 98 1.21 11.12 7.23
CA GLN A 98 2.50 10.51 7.51
C GLN A 98 3.29 10.36 6.22
N VAL A 99 4.60 10.39 6.35
CA VAL A 99 5.51 10.01 5.27
C VAL A 99 5.71 8.51 5.34
N GLY A 100 4.98 7.78 4.51
CA GLY A 100 5.18 6.33 4.35
C GLY A 100 6.16 6.04 3.22
N ASN A 101 6.85 4.94 3.32
CA ASN A 101 7.75 4.47 2.29
C ASN A 101 7.15 3.24 1.59
N VAL A 102 6.75 3.40 0.32
CA VAL A 102 6.17 2.32 -0.48
C VAL A 102 7.16 1.20 -0.78
N SER A 103 8.47 1.45 -0.70
CA SER A 103 9.49 0.42 -0.90
C SER A 103 9.51 -0.68 0.18
N LYS A 104 8.71 -0.57 1.24
CA LYS A 104 8.47 -1.68 2.15
C LYS A 104 7.66 -2.83 1.55
N PHE A 105 6.92 -2.59 0.47
CA PHE A 105 6.18 -3.61 -0.28
C PHE A 105 7.11 -4.31 -1.26
N ASN A 106 7.95 -5.18 -0.74
CA ASN A 106 8.96 -5.89 -1.52
C ASN A 106 8.43 -7.25 -1.99
N ASN A 107 8.73 -7.63 -3.24
CA ASN A 107 8.27 -8.86 -3.90
C ASN A 107 6.74 -8.94 -4.00
N PHE A 108 6.06 -7.83 -4.25
CA PHE A 108 4.63 -7.82 -4.47
C PHE A 108 4.31 -7.94 -5.97
N ASP A 109 3.19 -8.58 -6.30
CA ASP A 109 2.72 -8.67 -7.69
C ASP A 109 2.26 -7.33 -8.23
N LEU A 110 1.71 -6.46 -7.35
CA LEU A 110 1.28 -5.12 -7.70
C LEU A 110 1.44 -4.15 -6.52
N ILE A 111 1.96 -2.96 -6.81
CA ILE A 111 1.95 -1.82 -5.89
C ILE A 111 1.24 -0.63 -6.51
N CYS A 112 0.49 0.14 -5.69
CA CYS A 112 -0.36 1.24 -6.17
C CYS A 112 -0.02 2.59 -5.51
N PRO A 113 1.20 3.13 -5.67
CA PRO A 113 1.56 4.42 -5.11
C PRO A 113 1.00 5.59 -5.91
N THR A 114 0.93 6.76 -5.27
CA THR A 114 0.90 8.04 -5.99
C THR A 114 2.29 8.38 -6.52
N GLU A 115 2.39 9.26 -7.52
CA GLU A 115 3.68 9.80 -7.98
C GLU A 115 4.49 10.38 -6.81
N ARG A 116 3.83 11.16 -5.92
CA ARG A 116 4.48 11.75 -4.75
C ARG A 116 5.06 10.69 -3.80
N GLU A 117 4.34 9.62 -3.53
CA GLU A 117 4.80 8.51 -2.67
C GLU A 117 5.99 7.79 -3.29
N SER A 118 5.99 7.62 -4.61
CA SER A 118 7.08 7.04 -5.37
C SER A 118 8.34 7.90 -5.28
N ARG A 119 8.23 9.21 -5.49
CA ARG A 119 9.34 10.15 -5.38
C ARG A 119 9.92 10.22 -3.97
N ILE A 120 9.08 10.19 -2.94
CA ILE A 120 9.52 10.13 -1.54
C ILE A 120 10.30 8.83 -1.28
N ALA A 121 9.83 7.69 -1.76
CA ALA A 121 10.49 6.40 -1.57
C ALA A 121 11.86 6.29 -2.25
N LEU A 122 12.08 7.07 -3.32
CA LEU A 122 13.34 7.13 -4.07
C LEU A 122 14.22 8.32 -3.68
N ALA A 123 13.71 9.21 -2.82
CA ALA A 123 14.37 10.46 -2.44
C ALA A 123 14.75 11.34 -3.65
N THR A 124 13.84 11.41 -4.66
CA THR A 124 14.04 12.20 -5.88
C THR A 124 12.89 13.17 -6.11
N GLN A 125 13.16 14.31 -6.77
CA GLN A 125 12.16 15.32 -7.16
C GLN A 125 12.16 15.60 -8.66
N ASP A 126 13.31 15.52 -9.31
CA ASP A 126 13.55 16.07 -10.65
C ASP A 126 13.54 15.01 -11.76
N GLU A 127 13.57 13.72 -11.39
CA GLU A 127 13.61 12.64 -12.36
C GLU A 127 12.28 12.49 -13.12
N GLY A 128 12.35 12.02 -14.37
CA GLY A 128 11.17 11.73 -15.18
C GLY A 128 10.30 10.61 -14.58
N ILE A 129 9.00 10.66 -14.87
CA ILE A 129 8.03 9.71 -14.30
C ILE A 129 8.36 8.25 -14.65
N GLU A 130 8.90 8.02 -15.85
CA GLU A 130 9.31 6.68 -16.31
C GLU A 130 10.50 6.16 -15.50
N TRP A 131 11.48 7.01 -15.25
CA TRP A 131 12.62 6.67 -14.40
C TRP A 131 12.15 6.33 -12.98
N VAL A 132 11.23 7.13 -12.43
CA VAL A 132 10.65 6.90 -11.10
C VAL A 132 9.93 5.56 -11.04
N ALA A 133 9.12 5.23 -12.06
CA ALA A 133 8.40 3.96 -12.12
C ALA A 133 9.37 2.77 -12.19
N ASN A 134 10.30 2.80 -13.13
CA ASN A 134 11.27 1.73 -13.36
C ASN A 134 12.13 1.48 -12.12
N THR A 135 12.71 2.55 -11.56
CA THR A 135 13.56 2.46 -10.37
C THR A 135 12.79 1.95 -9.15
N LEU A 136 11.51 2.34 -9.01
CA LEU A 136 10.68 1.85 -7.91
C LEU A 136 10.35 0.36 -8.08
N MET A 137 10.00 -0.08 -9.29
CA MET A 137 9.73 -1.49 -9.58
C MET A 137 10.97 -2.36 -9.33
N GLU A 138 12.14 -1.93 -9.78
CA GLU A 138 13.42 -2.60 -9.49
C GLU A 138 13.68 -2.67 -7.98
N LYS A 139 13.58 -1.52 -7.28
CA LYS A 139 13.83 -1.43 -5.83
C LYS A 139 12.91 -2.32 -5.00
N THR A 140 11.66 -2.47 -5.42
CA THR A 140 10.64 -3.28 -4.73
C THR A 140 10.55 -4.70 -5.25
N ASN A 141 11.25 -5.01 -6.34
CA ASN A 141 11.07 -6.27 -7.07
C ASN A 141 9.59 -6.58 -7.32
N SER A 142 8.80 -5.55 -7.68
CA SER A 142 7.38 -5.70 -7.98
C SER A 142 7.18 -5.94 -9.47
N ARG A 143 6.25 -6.85 -9.80
CA ARG A 143 5.95 -7.20 -11.20
C ARG A 143 5.16 -6.11 -11.91
N ASN A 144 4.26 -5.46 -11.19
CA ASN A 144 3.36 -4.46 -11.73
C ASN A 144 3.33 -3.23 -10.81
N LEU A 145 3.09 -2.07 -11.42
CA LEU A 145 2.92 -0.81 -10.69
C LEU A 145 1.77 -0.01 -11.30
N VAL A 146 0.87 0.50 -10.47
CA VAL A 146 -0.13 1.50 -10.86
C VAL A 146 0.23 2.81 -10.17
N MET A 147 0.76 3.76 -10.94
CA MET A 147 1.12 5.09 -10.44
C MET A 147 -0.08 6.04 -10.56
N LYS A 148 -0.60 6.48 -9.41
CA LYS A 148 -1.76 7.39 -9.33
C LYS A 148 -1.31 8.84 -9.54
N LEU A 149 -1.95 9.56 -10.47
CA LEU A 149 -1.63 10.94 -10.88
C LEU A 149 -2.71 11.96 -10.46
N GLY A 150 -3.60 11.59 -9.56
CA GLY A 150 -4.68 12.46 -9.11
C GLY A 150 -5.67 12.77 -10.24
N ARG A 151 -5.77 14.04 -10.65
CA ARG A 151 -6.70 14.48 -11.71
C ARG A 151 -6.33 13.98 -13.10
N GLU A 152 -5.10 13.57 -13.32
CA GLU A 152 -4.62 13.05 -14.60
C GLU A 152 -4.89 11.55 -14.77
N GLY A 153 -5.48 10.90 -13.76
CA GLY A 153 -5.75 9.47 -13.78
C GLY A 153 -4.61 8.64 -13.21
N PHE A 154 -4.16 7.64 -13.95
CA PHE A 154 -3.05 6.77 -13.53
C PHE A 154 -2.32 6.17 -14.73
N ILE A 155 -1.09 5.72 -14.48
CA ILE A 155 -0.32 4.93 -15.43
C ILE A 155 -0.12 3.54 -14.84
N ALA A 156 -0.43 2.51 -15.60
CA ALA A 156 -0.10 1.13 -15.30
C ALA A 156 1.22 0.74 -15.98
N TYR A 157 2.10 0.10 -15.22
CA TYR A 157 3.37 -0.44 -15.68
C TYR A 157 3.42 -1.93 -15.40
N GLU A 158 3.87 -2.70 -16.36
CA GLU A 158 4.03 -4.15 -16.27
C GLU A 158 5.44 -4.55 -16.73
N SER A 159 6.15 -5.30 -15.91
CA SER A 159 7.45 -5.86 -16.27
C SER A 159 7.28 -7.08 -17.14
N GLU A 160 7.83 -7.05 -18.36
CA GLU A 160 7.86 -8.17 -19.28
C GLU A 160 9.08 -9.07 -19.02
N THR A 161 9.02 -10.30 -19.53
CA THR A 161 10.07 -11.32 -19.29
C THR A 161 11.41 -11.01 -19.97
N ASP A 162 11.42 -10.11 -20.94
CA ASP A 162 12.60 -9.64 -21.68
C ASP A 162 13.27 -8.40 -21.06
N GLY A 163 12.75 -7.94 -19.92
CA GLY A 163 13.25 -6.76 -19.19
C GLY A 163 12.68 -5.42 -19.67
N PHE A 164 11.81 -5.45 -20.68
CA PHE A 164 11.04 -4.26 -21.04
C PHE A 164 9.90 -4.02 -20.05
N ILE A 165 9.56 -2.74 -19.85
CA ILE A 165 8.40 -2.33 -19.07
C ILE A 165 7.35 -1.76 -20.01
N ASN A 166 6.25 -2.47 -20.14
CA ASN A 166 5.07 -2.00 -20.87
C ASN A 166 4.33 -0.96 -20.01
N ARG A 167 3.77 0.07 -20.65
CA ARG A 167 3.01 1.10 -19.95
C ARG A 167 1.72 1.44 -20.67
N GLN A 168 0.69 1.76 -19.89
CA GLN A 168 -0.57 2.26 -20.38
C GLN A 168 -1.11 3.38 -19.50
N HIS A 169 -1.45 4.53 -20.11
CA HIS A 169 -2.06 5.66 -19.40
C HIS A 169 -3.58 5.59 -19.46
N PHE A 170 -4.22 5.80 -18.33
CA PHE A 170 -5.67 5.83 -18.14
C PHE A 170 -6.04 7.21 -17.58
N PRO A 171 -6.66 8.10 -18.36
CA PRO A 171 -7.09 9.40 -17.89
C PRO A 171 -8.21 9.27 -16.85
N ALA A 172 -8.33 10.25 -15.96
CA ALA A 172 -9.48 10.34 -15.06
C ALA A 172 -10.76 10.65 -15.88
N LEU A 173 -11.88 10.08 -15.46
CA LEU A 173 -13.20 10.35 -16.06
C LEU A 173 -13.79 11.66 -15.54
#